data_835c73526729b48b2f08337a16df5cee
#
_entry.id   835c73526729b48b2f08337a16df5cee
#
_cell.length_a   1.000
_cell.length_b   1.000
_cell.length_c   1.000
_cell.angle_alpha   90.00
_cell.angle_beta   90.00
_cell.angle_gamma   90.00
#
_symmetry.space_group_name_H-M   'P 1'
#
loop_
_entity.id
_entity.type
_entity.pdbx_description
1 polymer ?
#
loop_
_entity_poly.entity_id
_entity_poly.type
_entity_poly.pdbx_seq_one_letter_code
_entity_poly.pdbx_strand_id
1 'polypeptide(L)'
;WSALIEQLPDCDCIAFDLPGHGDAREQRLNRMIDFPHWLNQQLQQRDISNYHLLGYSLGGRLALQFAATQPAGLQSLLLENAHPGLSSVAERKIRASADARWARRFYREPIIDVLADWYQQPVFADLNPIGRTSLIAERSQNNAAQLAHMLCCCSLAKQADLQTWLQDTSLPVLYLCGEQDLKFQAIAAQLATHC
;
A
#
# COMPACT_ATOMS: atom_id res chain seq x y z
N TRP A 1 -3.28 11.33 -5.04
CA TRP A 1 -3.93 11.95 -3.85
C TRP A 1 -4.45 13.37 -4.12
N SER A 2 -3.95 14.09 -5.14
CA SER A 2 -4.32 15.50 -5.37
C SER A 2 -5.84 15.74 -5.38
N ALA A 3 -6.60 14.93 -6.13
CA ALA A 3 -8.05 15.07 -6.20
C ALA A 3 -8.77 14.83 -4.84
N LEU A 4 -8.23 13.98 -3.96
CA LEU A 4 -8.78 13.80 -2.61
C LEU A 4 -8.41 14.98 -1.71
N ILE A 5 -7.18 15.46 -1.79
CA ILE A 5 -6.70 16.61 -1.00
C ILE A 5 -7.53 17.86 -1.32
N GLU A 6 -7.86 18.08 -2.59
CA GLU A 6 -8.73 19.19 -3.02
C GLU A 6 -10.15 19.12 -2.41
N GLN A 7 -10.62 17.94 -2.00
CA GLN A 7 -11.92 17.76 -1.33
C GLN A 7 -11.84 17.93 0.20
N LEU A 8 -10.65 18.16 0.74
CA LEU A 8 -10.39 18.28 2.16
C LEU A 8 -9.76 19.65 2.50
N PRO A 9 -10.42 20.78 2.14
CA PRO A 9 -9.84 22.12 2.26
C PRO A 9 -9.53 22.53 3.70
N ASP A 10 -10.21 21.93 4.68
CA ASP A 10 -10.04 22.22 6.10
C ASP A 10 -9.00 21.31 6.78
N CYS A 11 -8.36 20.43 6.02
CA CYS A 11 -7.35 19.49 6.51
C CYS A 11 -5.96 19.87 5.99
N ASP A 12 -4.97 19.89 6.87
CA ASP A 12 -3.57 19.97 6.48
C ASP A 12 -3.09 18.58 6.00
N CYS A 13 -3.14 18.36 4.69
CA CYS A 13 -2.88 17.08 4.06
C CYS A 13 -1.46 16.98 3.50
N ILE A 14 -0.74 15.92 3.87
CA ILE A 14 0.59 15.61 3.35
C ILE A 14 0.57 14.22 2.71
N ALA A 15 0.91 14.16 1.42
CA ALA A 15 1.09 12.90 0.71
C ALA A 15 2.57 12.53 0.63
N PHE A 16 2.90 11.30 0.99
CA PHE A 16 4.27 10.76 0.88
C PHE A 16 4.37 9.81 -0.32
N ASP A 17 5.36 10.04 -1.16
CA ASP A 17 5.81 9.01 -2.08
C ASP A 17 6.52 7.90 -1.30
N LEU A 18 6.12 6.66 -1.56
CA LEU A 18 6.75 5.51 -0.90
C LEU A 18 8.19 5.31 -1.38
N PRO A 19 9.10 4.79 -0.54
CA PRO A 19 10.44 4.44 -0.99
C PRO A 19 10.41 3.64 -2.30
N GLY A 20 11.25 4.02 -3.25
CA GLY A 20 11.28 3.44 -4.59
C GLY A 20 10.28 4.03 -5.58
N HIS A 21 9.47 5.03 -5.19
CA HIS A 21 8.46 5.67 -6.03
C HIS A 21 8.64 7.19 -6.06
N GLY A 22 8.19 7.82 -7.14
CA GLY A 22 8.12 9.27 -7.28
C GLY A 22 9.38 10.00 -6.82
N ASP A 23 9.23 10.98 -5.94
CA ASP A 23 10.33 11.76 -5.38
C ASP A 23 11.19 10.96 -4.37
N ALA A 24 10.64 9.86 -3.82
CA ALA A 24 11.38 8.94 -2.95
C ALA A 24 12.01 7.75 -3.72
N ARG A 25 12.15 7.85 -5.05
CA ARG A 25 12.64 6.75 -5.91
C ARG A 25 14.04 6.25 -5.58
N GLU A 26 14.90 7.09 -4.99
CA GLU A 26 16.25 6.69 -4.57
C GLU A 26 16.30 6.10 -3.15
N GLN A 27 15.21 6.20 -2.41
CA GLN A 27 15.10 5.61 -1.06
C GLN A 27 14.71 4.14 -1.16
N ARG A 28 15.19 3.33 -0.24
CA ARG A 28 14.95 1.88 -0.24
C ARG A 28 14.57 1.37 1.14
N LEU A 29 13.61 0.46 1.15
CA LEU A 29 13.36 -0.41 2.30
C LEU A 29 14.06 -1.75 2.04
N ASN A 30 14.79 -2.29 3.01
CA ASN A 30 15.32 -3.64 2.89
C ASN A 30 14.22 -4.68 3.20
N ARG A 31 13.33 -4.36 4.12
CA ARG A 31 12.21 -5.19 4.54
C ARG A 31 10.99 -4.31 4.82
N MET A 32 9.80 -4.87 4.72
CA MET A 32 8.57 -4.17 5.04
C MET A 32 8.55 -3.62 6.48
N ILE A 33 9.14 -4.34 7.42
CA ILE A 33 9.23 -3.94 8.83
C ILE A 33 10.13 -2.71 9.07
N ASP A 34 10.89 -2.27 8.08
CA ASP A 34 11.72 -1.07 8.17
C ASP A 34 10.91 0.21 7.87
N PHE A 35 9.70 0.06 7.30
CA PHE A 35 8.83 1.20 6.96
C PHE A 35 8.40 2.06 8.14
N PRO A 36 8.05 1.51 9.32
CA PRO A 36 7.73 2.33 10.49
C PRO A 36 8.84 3.32 10.87
N HIS A 37 10.08 2.89 10.82
CA HIS A 37 11.21 3.77 11.09
C HIS A 37 11.33 4.89 10.04
N TRP A 38 11.21 4.53 8.77
CA TRP A 38 11.22 5.50 7.67
C TRP A 38 10.10 6.53 7.81
N LEU A 39 8.86 6.12 8.08
CA LEU A 39 7.74 7.05 8.22
C LEU A 39 7.90 7.95 9.45
N ASN A 40 8.36 7.41 10.57
CA ASN A 40 8.67 8.23 11.75
C ASN A 40 9.68 9.33 11.43
N GLN A 41 10.74 9.02 10.67
CA GLN A 41 11.71 10.04 10.25
C GLN A 41 11.05 11.11 9.37
N GLN A 42 10.15 10.73 8.45
CA GLN A 42 9.43 11.68 7.59
C GLN A 42 8.53 12.61 8.40
N LEU A 43 7.85 12.09 9.42
CA LEU A 43 6.99 12.85 10.32
C LEU A 43 7.83 13.83 11.19
N GLN A 44 8.92 13.35 11.78
CA GLN A 44 9.82 14.17 12.60
C GLN A 44 10.46 15.31 11.80
N GLN A 45 10.91 15.06 10.56
CA GLN A 45 11.49 16.09 9.70
C GLN A 45 10.51 17.22 9.34
N ARG A 46 9.21 17.01 9.56
CA ARG A 46 8.13 17.97 9.27
C ARG A 46 7.42 18.45 10.52
N ASP A 47 7.97 18.15 11.71
CA ASP A 47 7.41 18.51 13.02
C ASP A 47 5.94 18.02 13.20
N ILE A 48 5.59 16.89 12.58
CA ILE A 48 4.25 16.31 12.67
C ILE A 48 4.18 15.41 13.90
N SER A 49 3.39 15.82 14.91
CA SER A 49 3.25 15.11 16.18
C SER A 49 1.86 14.54 16.46
N ASN A 50 0.83 15.05 15.76
CA ASN A 50 -0.55 14.54 15.85
C ASN A 50 -1.14 14.46 14.45
N TYR A 51 -1.62 13.27 14.05
CA TYR A 51 -2.03 13.03 12.69
C TYR A 51 -3.03 11.87 12.59
N HIS A 52 -3.78 11.88 11.51
CA HIS A 52 -4.54 10.74 11.00
C HIS A 52 -3.75 10.15 9.82
N LEU A 53 -3.75 8.85 9.71
CA LEU A 53 -2.99 8.17 8.65
C LEU A 53 -3.94 7.47 7.69
N LEU A 54 -3.84 7.81 6.41
CA LEU A 54 -4.60 7.16 5.34
C LEU A 54 -3.67 6.39 4.41
N GLY A 55 -4.06 5.19 4.04
CA GLY A 55 -3.30 4.38 3.10
C GLY A 55 -4.20 3.54 2.18
N TYR A 56 -3.86 3.54 0.89
CA TYR A 56 -4.51 2.73 -0.13
C TYR A 56 -3.62 1.55 -0.55
N SER A 57 -4.19 0.36 -0.67
CA SER A 57 -3.54 -0.84 -1.20
C SER A 57 -2.17 -1.11 -0.54
N LEU A 58 -1.04 -0.99 -1.25
CA LEU A 58 0.31 -1.12 -0.68
C LEU A 58 0.55 -0.08 0.42
N GLY A 59 0.17 1.18 0.19
CA GLY A 59 0.26 2.25 1.18
C GLY A 59 -0.55 1.93 2.44
N GLY A 60 -1.74 1.35 2.29
CA GLY A 60 -2.57 0.89 3.41
C GLY A 60 -1.93 -0.25 4.19
N ARG A 61 -1.29 -1.21 3.52
CA ARG A 61 -0.56 -2.30 4.18
C ARG A 61 0.65 -1.79 4.99
N LEU A 62 1.34 -0.80 4.46
CA LEU A 62 2.46 -0.15 5.14
C LEU A 62 1.97 0.73 6.30
N ALA A 63 0.87 1.46 6.12
CA ALA A 63 0.22 2.24 7.17
C ALA A 63 -0.26 1.35 8.33
N LEU A 64 -0.84 0.19 8.02
CA LEU A 64 -1.24 -0.80 9.01
C LEU A 64 -0.03 -1.37 9.79
N GLN A 65 1.05 -1.69 9.08
CA GLN A 65 2.31 -2.13 9.70
C GLN A 65 2.89 -1.05 10.64
N PHE A 66 2.78 0.21 10.25
CA PHE A 66 3.19 1.33 11.08
C PHE A 66 2.28 1.50 12.31
N ALA A 67 0.96 1.49 12.13
CA ALA A 67 0.00 1.64 13.22
C ALA A 67 0.15 0.54 14.29
N ALA A 68 0.48 -0.68 13.86
CA ALA A 68 0.74 -1.81 14.76
C ALA A 68 1.95 -1.62 15.67
N THR A 69 2.83 -0.67 15.38
CA THR A 69 3.92 -0.27 16.30
C THR A 69 3.46 0.71 17.38
N GLN A 70 2.19 1.12 17.38
CA GLN A 70 1.59 2.08 18.31
C GLN A 70 2.37 3.40 18.40
N PRO A 71 2.62 4.08 17.26
CA PRO A 71 3.39 5.31 17.26
C PRO A 71 2.65 6.41 18.01
N ALA A 72 3.41 7.21 18.78
CA ALA A 72 2.86 8.38 19.43
C ALA A 72 2.27 9.36 18.41
N GLY A 73 1.12 9.97 18.74
CA GLY A 73 0.47 11.00 17.92
C GLY A 73 -0.45 10.47 16.81
N LEU A 74 -0.46 9.18 16.51
CA LEU A 74 -1.44 8.59 15.59
C LEU A 74 -2.83 8.58 16.23
N GLN A 75 -3.77 9.35 15.65
CA GLN A 75 -5.13 9.53 16.19
C GLN A 75 -6.14 8.56 15.57
N SER A 76 -5.98 8.21 14.30
CA SER A 76 -6.79 7.21 13.61
C SER A 76 -6.09 6.68 12.37
N LEU A 77 -6.55 5.53 11.91
CA LEU A 77 -6.05 4.85 10.71
C LEU A 77 -7.20 4.65 9.70
N LEU A 78 -7.00 5.11 8.47
CA LEU A 78 -7.92 4.91 7.37
C LEU A 78 -7.27 3.97 6.35
N LEU A 79 -7.91 2.86 6.08
CA LEU A 79 -7.40 1.81 5.19
C LEU A 79 -8.35 1.63 4.02
N GLU A 80 -7.86 1.85 2.82
CA GLU A 80 -8.61 1.58 1.60
C GLU A 80 -7.99 0.39 0.85
N ASN A 81 -8.78 -0.67 0.65
CA ASN A 81 -8.38 -1.92 -0.03
C ASN A 81 -7.03 -2.47 0.47
N ALA A 82 -6.78 -2.41 1.78
CA ALA A 82 -5.54 -2.84 2.42
C ALA A 82 -5.69 -4.24 3.02
N HIS A 83 -4.91 -5.19 2.53
CA HIS A 83 -4.94 -6.57 3.05
C HIS A 83 -4.28 -6.63 4.45
N PRO A 84 -4.93 -7.20 5.48
CA PRO A 84 -4.39 -7.23 6.85
C PRO A 84 -3.22 -8.20 7.04
N GLY A 85 -2.98 -9.07 6.10
CA GLY A 85 -1.94 -10.11 6.13
C GLY A 85 -2.49 -11.44 5.66
N LEU A 86 -1.63 -12.39 5.33
CA LEU A 86 -2.01 -13.76 4.98
C LEU A 86 -1.70 -14.68 6.16
N SER A 87 -2.67 -15.41 6.65
CA SER A 87 -2.48 -16.44 7.69
C SER A 87 -1.95 -17.74 7.11
N SER A 88 -2.39 -18.11 5.90
CA SER A 88 -2.03 -19.39 5.27
C SER A 88 -0.61 -19.40 4.69
N VAL A 89 0.19 -20.39 5.07
CA VAL A 89 1.52 -20.64 4.49
C VAL A 89 1.43 -20.94 2.98
N ALA A 90 0.38 -21.64 2.55
CA ALA A 90 0.16 -21.95 1.13
C ALA A 90 -0.09 -20.68 0.32
N GLU A 91 -0.96 -19.79 0.80
CA GLU A 91 -1.24 -18.49 0.15
C GLU A 91 0.00 -17.61 0.10
N ARG A 92 0.80 -17.58 1.18
CA ARG A 92 2.09 -16.86 1.20
C ARG A 92 3.03 -17.37 0.12
N LYS A 93 3.15 -18.69 -0.09
CA LYS A 93 3.99 -19.26 -1.15
C LYS A 93 3.51 -18.89 -2.54
N ILE A 94 2.20 -18.97 -2.79
CA ILE A 94 1.58 -18.58 -4.07
C ILE A 94 1.84 -17.09 -4.33
N ARG A 95 1.61 -16.24 -3.34
CA ARG A 95 1.83 -14.80 -3.45
C ARG A 95 3.29 -14.46 -3.68
N ALA A 96 4.22 -15.05 -2.93
CA ALA A 96 5.65 -14.84 -3.11
C ALA A 96 6.10 -15.18 -4.55
N SER A 97 5.61 -16.30 -5.09
CA SER A 97 5.91 -16.72 -6.45
C SER A 97 5.35 -15.75 -7.50
N ALA A 98 4.13 -15.23 -7.28
CA ALA A 98 3.51 -14.25 -8.17
C ALA A 98 4.29 -12.92 -8.17
N ASP A 99 4.60 -12.38 -7.00
CA ASP A 99 5.37 -11.13 -6.87
C ASP A 99 6.78 -11.27 -7.44
N ALA A 100 7.45 -12.42 -7.24
CA ALA A 100 8.77 -12.69 -7.82
C ALA A 100 8.75 -12.75 -9.36
N ARG A 101 7.66 -13.27 -9.97
CA ARG A 101 7.51 -13.25 -11.44
C ARG A 101 7.43 -11.83 -11.98
N TRP A 102 6.61 -10.97 -11.36
CA TRP A 102 6.50 -9.57 -11.74
C TRP A 102 7.80 -8.81 -11.52
N ALA A 103 8.46 -9.00 -10.37
CA ALA A 103 9.74 -8.37 -10.07
C ALA A 103 10.81 -8.75 -11.11
N ARG A 104 10.84 -10.02 -11.54
CA ARG A 104 11.77 -10.49 -12.60
C ARG A 104 11.49 -9.79 -13.92
N ARG A 105 10.25 -9.56 -14.28
CA ARG A 105 9.87 -8.84 -15.49
C ARG A 105 10.36 -7.40 -15.43
N PHE A 106 10.12 -6.67 -14.33
CA PHE A 106 10.63 -5.30 -14.13
C PHE A 106 12.16 -5.22 -14.20
N TYR A 107 12.89 -6.29 -13.84
CA TYR A 107 14.35 -6.31 -13.98
C TYR A 107 14.83 -6.59 -15.41
N ARG A 108 14.03 -7.22 -16.27
CA ARG A 108 14.48 -7.79 -17.53
C ARG A 108 13.84 -7.20 -18.77
N GLU A 109 12.67 -6.59 -18.63
CA GLU A 109 11.85 -6.12 -19.74
C GLU A 109 11.71 -4.58 -19.66
N PRO A 110 11.42 -3.90 -20.78
CA PRO A 110 11.09 -2.48 -20.76
C PRO A 110 9.91 -2.22 -19.82
N ILE A 111 10.05 -1.22 -18.95
CA ILE A 111 9.03 -0.92 -17.90
C ILE A 111 7.64 -0.69 -18.49
N ILE A 112 7.56 -0.07 -19.66
CA ILE A 112 6.28 0.24 -20.33
C ILE A 112 5.52 -1.03 -20.70
N ASP A 113 6.25 -2.07 -21.18
CA ASP A 113 5.65 -3.36 -21.57
C ASP A 113 5.15 -4.12 -20.34
N VAL A 114 5.95 -4.09 -19.27
CA VAL A 114 5.56 -4.72 -17.99
C VAL A 114 4.33 -4.03 -17.40
N LEU A 115 4.27 -2.69 -17.44
CA LEU A 115 3.12 -1.94 -16.95
C LEU A 115 1.88 -2.15 -17.81
N ALA A 116 2.04 -2.29 -19.14
CA ALA A 116 0.93 -2.61 -20.03
C ALA A 116 0.24 -3.91 -19.62
N ASP A 117 1.00 -4.95 -19.30
CA ASP A 117 0.47 -6.23 -18.81
C ASP A 117 0.01 -6.15 -17.34
N TRP A 118 0.73 -5.40 -16.50
CA TRP A 118 0.36 -5.19 -15.10
C TRP A 118 -1.05 -4.65 -14.96
N TYR A 119 -1.41 -3.64 -15.76
CA TYR A 119 -2.73 -3.01 -15.74
C TYR A 119 -3.82 -3.82 -16.47
N GLN A 120 -3.53 -5.02 -17.01
CA GLN A 120 -4.53 -5.98 -17.47
C GLN A 120 -5.01 -6.92 -16.35
N GLN A 121 -4.41 -6.89 -15.17
CA GLN A 121 -4.84 -7.75 -14.07
C GLN A 121 -6.27 -7.40 -13.62
N PRO A 122 -7.07 -8.39 -13.16
CA PRO A 122 -8.47 -8.19 -12.78
C PRO A 122 -8.72 -7.07 -11.77
N VAL A 123 -7.75 -6.78 -10.90
CA VAL A 123 -7.83 -5.69 -9.92
C VAL A 123 -7.91 -4.30 -10.56
N PHE A 124 -7.62 -4.19 -11.86
CA PHE A 124 -7.68 -2.96 -12.64
C PHE A 124 -8.77 -3.00 -13.72
N ALA A 125 -9.75 -3.90 -13.60
CA ALA A 125 -10.79 -4.09 -14.61
C ALA A 125 -11.62 -2.81 -14.85
N ASP A 126 -11.81 -1.99 -13.83
CA ASP A 126 -12.59 -0.75 -13.90
C ASP A 126 -11.87 0.41 -14.61
N LEU A 127 -10.57 0.25 -14.87
CA LEU A 127 -9.83 1.27 -15.62
C LEU A 127 -10.26 1.28 -17.09
N ASN A 128 -10.80 2.41 -17.53
CA ASN A 128 -11.05 2.62 -18.95
C ASN A 128 -9.72 2.71 -19.74
N PRO A 129 -9.73 2.53 -21.06
CA PRO A 129 -8.51 2.52 -21.88
C PRO A 129 -7.68 3.80 -21.77
N ILE A 130 -8.32 4.98 -21.67
CA ILE A 130 -7.64 6.28 -21.56
C ILE A 130 -6.93 6.38 -20.21
N GLY A 131 -7.62 6.08 -19.11
CA GLY A 131 -7.05 6.09 -17.77
C GLY A 131 -5.89 5.09 -17.63
N ARG A 132 -6.02 3.90 -18.24
CA ARG A 132 -4.96 2.89 -18.26
C ARG A 132 -3.71 3.41 -18.98
N THR A 133 -3.88 4.00 -20.17
CA THR A 133 -2.77 4.59 -20.93
C THR A 133 -2.09 5.71 -20.14
N SER A 134 -2.86 6.60 -19.52
CA SER A 134 -2.33 7.67 -18.68
C SER A 134 -1.52 7.15 -17.51
N LEU A 135 -2.03 6.13 -16.80
CA LEU A 135 -1.31 5.50 -15.67
C LEU A 135 -0.01 4.82 -16.12
N ILE A 136 -0.02 4.14 -17.27
CA ILE A 136 1.19 3.52 -17.82
C ILE A 136 2.24 4.61 -18.12
N ALA A 137 1.84 5.69 -18.77
CA ALA A 137 2.75 6.80 -19.10
C ALA A 137 3.35 7.44 -17.84
N GLU A 138 2.51 7.72 -16.83
CA GLU A 138 2.95 8.27 -15.55
C GLU A 138 3.90 7.30 -14.81
N ARG A 139 3.49 6.04 -14.67
CA ARG A 139 4.24 5.05 -13.87
C ARG A 139 5.52 4.58 -14.56
N SER A 140 5.62 4.71 -15.88
CA SER A 140 6.85 4.41 -16.62
C SER A 140 8.02 5.34 -16.29
N GLN A 141 7.75 6.47 -15.63
CA GLN A 141 8.78 7.38 -15.13
C GLN A 141 9.51 6.83 -13.88
N ASN A 142 8.98 5.79 -13.25
CA ASN A 142 9.62 5.15 -12.11
C ASN A 142 10.84 4.30 -12.53
N ASN A 143 11.71 4.06 -11.58
CA ASN A 143 12.83 3.14 -11.77
C ASN A 143 12.35 1.68 -11.66
N ALA A 144 12.43 0.92 -12.75
CA ALA A 144 11.95 -0.46 -12.82
C ALA A 144 12.62 -1.37 -11.77
N ALA A 145 13.93 -1.20 -11.52
CA ALA A 145 14.63 -1.99 -10.51
C ALA A 145 14.15 -1.68 -9.09
N GLN A 146 13.79 -0.44 -8.80
CA GLN A 146 13.19 -0.07 -7.51
C GLN A 146 11.78 -0.62 -7.35
N LEU A 147 10.95 -0.59 -8.40
CA LEU A 147 9.64 -1.24 -8.39
C LEU A 147 9.75 -2.75 -8.14
N ALA A 148 10.68 -3.42 -8.85
CA ALA A 148 10.97 -4.84 -8.62
C ALA A 148 11.41 -5.12 -7.18
N HIS A 149 12.27 -4.28 -6.63
CA HIS A 149 12.71 -4.38 -5.25
C HIS A 149 11.55 -4.23 -4.28
N MET A 150 10.70 -3.21 -4.45
CA MET A 150 9.53 -2.97 -3.59
C MET A 150 8.51 -4.11 -3.67
N LEU A 151 8.27 -4.69 -4.85
CA LEU A 151 7.43 -5.89 -4.99
C LEU A 151 7.95 -7.07 -4.15
N CYS A 152 9.28 -7.22 -4.09
CA CYS A 152 9.90 -8.29 -3.32
C CYS A 152 9.96 -8.00 -1.82
N CYS A 153 10.36 -6.80 -1.40
CA CYS A 153 10.54 -6.48 0.02
C CYS A 153 9.20 -6.24 0.73
N CYS A 154 8.23 -5.63 0.05
CA CYS A 154 6.89 -5.34 0.56
C CYS A 154 5.82 -6.31 0.02
N SER A 155 6.22 -7.51 -0.43
CA SER A 155 5.29 -8.57 -0.81
C SER A 155 4.30 -8.86 0.32
N LEU A 156 3.02 -9.04 -0.03
CA LEU A 156 2.01 -9.49 0.94
C LEU A 156 2.38 -10.83 1.59
N ALA A 157 3.17 -11.65 0.91
CA ALA A 157 3.70 -12.90 1.46
C ALA A 157 4.63 -12.70 2.66
N LYS A 158 5.25 -11.52 2.78
CA LYS A 158 6.19 -11.16 3.85
C LYS A 158 5.57 -10.29 4.94
N GLN A 159 4.35 -9.81 4.70
CA GLN A 159 3.61 -9.02 5.67
C GLN A 159 3.25 -9.87 6.89
N ALA A 160 3.36 -9.28 8.08
CA ALA A 160 2.76 -9.85 9.27
C ALA A 160 1.24 -9.98 9.10
N ASP A 161 0.65 -11.01 9.66
CA ASP A 161 -0.80 -11.10 9.78
C ASP A 161 -1.23 -10.22 10.97
N LEU A 162 -1.94 -9.15 10.66
CA LEU A 162 -2.40 -8.14 11.61
C LEU A 162 -3.92 -8.16 11.80
N GLN A 163 -4.60 -9.25 11.42
CA GLN A 163 -6.05 -9.38 11.60
C GLN A 163 -6.43 -9.26 13.08
N THR A 164 -5.79 -10.03 13.95
CA THR A 164 -6.02 -9.97 15.40
C THR A 164 -5.73 -8.59 15.96
N TRP A 165 -4.63 -7.96 15.53
CA TRP A 165 -4.33 -6.60 15.98
C TRP A 165 -5.43 -5.60 15.60
N LEU A 166 -5.98 -5.68 14.38
CA LEU A 166 -7.11 -4.84 13.95
C LEU A 166 -8.37 -5.06 14.78
N GLN A 167 -8.60 -6.27 15.27
CA GLN A 167 -9.74 -6.61 16.12
C GLN A 167 -9.57 -6.12 17.57
N ASP A 168 -8.34 -6.09 18.07
CA ASP A 168 -8.04 -5.81 19.48
C ASP A 168 -7.61 -4.35 19.73
N THR A 169 -7.31 -3.59 18.68
CA THR A 169 -6.77 -2.23 18.84
C THR A 169 -7.84 -1.25 19.33
N SER A 170 -7.46 -0.38 20.27
CA SER A 170 -8.27 0.77 20.66
C SER A 170 -8.12 1.99 19.73
N LEU A 171 -7.20 1.93 18.76
CA LEU A 171 -7.05 2.98 17.77
C LEU A 171 -8.31 3.02 16.88
N PRO A 172 -8.94 4.19 16.66
CA PRO A 172 -10.02 4.29 15.68
C PRO A 172 -9.54 3.89 14.29
N VAL A 173 -10.15 2.87 13.70
CA VAL A 173 -9.84 2.38 12.36
C VAL A 173 -11.07 2.46 11.46
N LEU A 174 -10.94 3.12 10.32
CA LEU A 174 -11.93 3.08 9.24
C LEU A 174 -11.39 2.22 8.10
N TYR A 175 -12.12 1.16 7.75
CA TYR A 175 -11.79 0.30 6.63
C TYR A 175 -12.75 0.56 5.46
N LEU A 176 -12.20 0.92 4.30
CA LEU A 176 -12.94 1.24 3.10
C LEU A 176 -12.63 0.22 2.00
N CYS A 177 -13.65 -0.16 1.25
CA CYS A 177 -13.50 -0.98 0.05
C CYS A 177 -14.57 -0.61 -1.00
N GLY A 178 -14.25 -0.84 -2.27
CA GLY A 178 -15.20 -0.61 -3.35
C GLY A 178 -16.41 -1.54 -3.26
N GLU A 179 -17.59 -1.04 -3.62
CA GLU A 179 -18.84 -1.79 -3.62
C GLU A 179 -18.81 -3.04 -4.52
N GLN A 180 -17.98 -3.05 -5.54
CA GLN A 180 -17.84 -4.18 -6.46
C GLN A 180 -16.60 -5.05 -6.19
N ASP A 181 -15.79 -4.70 -5.19
CA ASP A 181 -14.60 -5.47 -4.81
C ASP A 181 -14.95 -6.57 -3.79
N LEU A 182 -15.49 -7.68 -4.30
CA LEU A 182 -15.93 -8.82 -3.47
C LEU A 182 -14.83 -9.34 -2.55
N LYS A 183 -13.56 -9.27 -2.97
CA LYS A 183 -12.43 -9.70 -2.17
C LYS A 183 -12.26 -8.84 -0.93
N PHE A 184 -12.21 -7.52 -1.11
CA PHE A 184 -12.01 -6.61 0.02
C PHE A 184 -13.28 -6.43 0.85
N GLN A 185 -14.46 -6.63 0.28
CA GLN A 185 -15.71 -6.76 1.05
C GLN A 185 -15.68 -7.96 2.00
N ALA A 186 -15.20 -9.12 1.54
CA ALA A 186 -15.07 -10.30 2.39
C ALA A 186 -14.09 -10.05 3.55
N ILE A 187 -12.98 -9.36 3.27
CA ILE A 187 -12.01 -8.95 4.32
C ILE A 187 -12.67 -7.98 5.31
N ALA A 188 -13.38 -6.95 4.80
CA ALA A 188 -14.07 -5.98 5.65
C ALA A 188 -15.09 -6.66 6.58
N ALA A 189 -15.90 -7.60 6.04
CA ALA A 189 -16.87 -8.37 6.81
C ALA A 189 -16.19 -9.21 7.91
N GLN A 190 -15.05 -9.83 7.62
CA GLN A 190 -14.27 -10.58 8.61
C GLN A 190 -13.73 -9.68 9.73
N LEU A 191 -13.28 -8.47 9.40
CA LEU A 191 -12.79 -7.52 10.39
C LEU A 191 -13.92 -6.96 11.26
N ALA A 192 -15.09 -6.69 10.67
CA ALA A 192 -16.24 -6.13 11.37
C ALA A 192 -16.93 -7.09 12.35
N THR A 193 -16.74 -8.40 12.25
CA THR A 193 -17.38 -9.38 13.17
C THR A 193 -16.88 -9.30 14.61
N HIS A 194 -15.87 -8.50 14.89
CA HIS A 194 -15.23 -8.37 16.21
C HIS A 194 -15.16 -6.91 16.70
N CYS A 195 -15.82 -5.99 15.99
CA CYS A 195 -15.93 -4.57 16.38
C CYS A 195 -17.23 -4.29 17.10
#